data_348d8c38c10b32f524a612864a2dfea2
#
_entry.id   348d8c38c10b32f524a612864a2dfea2
#
_cell.length_a   1.000
_cell.length_b   1.000
_cell.length_c   1.000
_cell.angle_alpha   90.00
_cell.angle_beta   90.00
_cell.angle_gamma   90.00
#
_symmetry.space_group_name_H-M   'P 1'
#
loop_
_entity.id
_entity.type
_entity.pdbx_description
1 polymer ?
#
loop_
_entity_poly.entity_id
_entity_poly.type
_entity_poly.pdbx_seq_one_letter_code
_entity_poly.pdbx_strand_id
1 'polypeptide(L)'
;MLCAVLAAALAAIALVACGGNGGGPQQAQTLLRETFKGNHQIHSGKLTVRLAVTGSGSATAKGPVELDFGGPFQSQGNGRLPKSDFTLNLSALGRTATLGVISTATNGYVQLQGTTYQLPASTFRQLKSSFAGAAGSSSGGSGALSRLGIDPLNWVRNPTVVGHDTVGGASTTHIHGSVAVARLLADLSTVLQKTSSLGISGSTGQLASGISASTRARIAGEVRHPTLDVWTGSSDHTLRKLEINFDLPVSGAASMLLGGMRSAHLLLLVQYADINQPQTIHSPGSAQPFSQFLAKVRSFVQGVQGTTGTAPSTGSATAQQLQRYTQCIQSAGGDVAKMQRCASILAGQ
;
A
#
# COMPACT_ATOMS: atom_id res chain seq x y z
N MET A 1 2.17 -50.64 50.42
CA MET A 1 1.99 -49.17 50.35
C MET A 1 2.94 -48.43 49.35
N LEU A 2 4.00 -49.08 48.87
CA LEU A 2 4.96 -48.43 47.97
C LEU A 2 4.50 -48.41 46.49
N CYS A 3 3.66 -49.30 45.99
CA CYS A 3 3.18 -49.37 44.61
C CYS A 3 2.06 -48.36 44.28
N ALA A 4 1.32 -47.86 45.27
CA ALA A 4 0.24 -46.90 45.06
C ALA A 4 0.75 -45.45 44.89
N VAL A 5 1.94 -45.12 45.39
CA VAL A 5 2.55 -43.78 45.26
C VAL A 5 3.24 -43.59 43.90
N LEU A 6 3.75 -44.68 43.30
CA LEU A 6 4.36 -44.60 41.97
C LEU A 6 3.32 -44.45 40.84
N ALA A 7 2.10 -44.98 41.00
CA ALA A 7 1.03 -44.84 40.00
C ALA A 7 0.43 -43.41 39.96
N ALA A 8 0.41 -42.71 41.10
CA ALA A 8 -0.06 -41.31 41.15
C ALA A 8 0.94 -40.31 40.59
N ALA A 9 2.25 -40.57 40.64
CA ALA A 9 3.29 -39.72 40.06
C ALA A 9 3.38 -39.83 38.54
N LEU A 10 3.05 -40.98 37.93
CA LEU A 10 3.03 -41.19 36.48
C LEU A 10 1.77 -40.59 35.80
N ALA A 11 0.65 -40.44 36.50
CA ALA A 11 -0.55 -39.81 35.98
C ALA A 11 -0.46 -38.26 35.92
N ALA A 12 0.41 -37.64 36.74
CA ALA A 12 0.61 -36.19 36.75
C ALA A 12 1.54 -35.70 35.60
N ILE A 13 2.35 -36.59 35.00
CA ILE A 13 3.26 -36.24 33.89
C ILE A 13 2.56 -36.32 32.51
N ALA A 14 1.43 -37.05 32.40
CA ALA A 14 0.68 -37.18 31.14
C ALA A 14 -0.25 -35.99 30.82
N LEU A 15 -0.46 -35.03 31.73
CA LEU A 15 -1.32 -33.86 31.54
C LEU A 15 -0.58 -32.58 31.11
N VAL A 16 0.76 -32.62 31.00
CA VAL A 16 1.57 -31.46 30.57
C VAL A 16 1.99 -31.54 29.09
N ALA A 17 1.67 -32.61 28.37
CA ALA A 17 2.12 -32.83 26.99
C ALA A 17 1.09 -32.44 25.89
N CYS A 18 0.01 -31.71 26.23
CA CYS A 18 -0.92 -31.12 25.25
C CYS A 18 -1.01 -29.58 25.38
N GLY A 19 0.08 -28.94 25.70
CA GLY A 19 0.23 -27.50 25.62
C GLY A 19 0.79 -27.11 24.27
N GLY A 20 0.03 -27.32 23.19
CA GLY A 20 0.26 -26.58 21.97
C GLY A 20 0.06 -25.10 22.31
N ASN A 21 1.09 -24.27 22.15
CA ASN A 21 1.10 -22.82 22.36
C ASN A 21 0.21 -22.06 21.35
N GLY A 22 -0.83 -22.65 20.83
CA GLY A 22 -1.86 -22.01 20.01
C GLY A 22 -2.94 -21.42 20.90
N GLY A 23 -2.99 -20.11 21.04
CA GLY A 23 -4.11 -19.45 21.72
C GLY A 23 -5.41 -19.64 20.92
N GLY A 24 -6.51 -19.91 21.62
CA GLY A 24 -7.83 -20.11 21.00
C GLY A 24 -8.31 -18.87 20.22
N PRO A 25 -9.40 -19.03 19.42
CA PRO A 25 -9.93 -17.94 18.57
C PRO A 25 -10.26 -16.66 19.35
N GLN A 26 -10.67 -16.74 20.60
CA GLN A 26 -10.96 -15.58 21.45
C GLN A 26 -9.70 -14.78 21.78
N GLN A 27 -8.58 -15.43 22.02
CA GLN A 27 -7.30 -14.77 22.26
C GLN A 27 -6.81 -14.06 21.00
N ALA A 28 -6.89 -14.72 19.83
CA ALA A 28 -6.54 -14.11 18.55
C ALA A 28 -7.38 -12.88 18.25
N GLN A 29 -8.71 -12.92 18.49
CA GLN A 29 -9.59 -11.77 18.31
C GLN A 29 -9.25 -10.61 19.25
N THR A 30 -8.88 -10.89 20.50
CA THR A 30 -8.47 -9.86 21.46
C THR A 30 -7.19 -9.18 21.00
N LEU A 31 -6.16 -9.95 20.64
CA LEU A 31 -4.89 -9.42 20.11
C LEU A 31 -5.09 -8.59 18.83
N LEU A 32 -5.91 -9.04 17.89
CA LEU A 32 -6.22 -8.27 16.69
C LEU A 32 -6.91 -6.95 17.02
N ARG A 33 -7.83 -6.95 18.00
CA ARG A 33 -8.50 -5.72 18.44
C ARG A 33 -7.51 -4.77 19.08
N GLU A 34 -6.64 -5.26 19.94
CA GLU A 34 -5.56 -4.47 20.54
C GLU A 34 -4.64 -3.92 19.44
N THR A 35 -4.22 -4.74 18.48
CA THR A 35 -3.35 -4.33 17.37
C THR A 35 -3.95 -3.22 16.51
N PHE A 36 -5.23 -3.32 16.13
CA PHE A 36 -5.84 -2.39 15.16
C PHE A 36 -6.65 -1.26 15.79
N LYS A 37 -7.11 -1.40 17.06
CA LYS A 37 -7.88 -0.38 17.77
C LYS A 37 -7.20 0.14 19.03
N GLY A 38 -6.06 -0.45 19.41
CA GLY A 38 -5.24 0.05 20.52
C GLY A 38 -4.65 1.44 20.22
N ASN A 39 -4.30 2.15 21.29
CA ASN A 39 -3.68 3.48 21.17
C ASN A 39 -2.16 3.35 20.92
N HIS A 40 -1.79 2.74 19.80
CA HIS A 40 -0.39 2.59 19.42
C HIS A 40 0.05 3.76 18.55
N GLN A 41 1.03 4.51 19.03
CA GLN A 41 1.61 5.62 18.28
C GLN A 41 2.94 5.19 17.66
N ILE A 42 2.98 5.15 16.34
CA ILE A 42 4.21 4.92 15.58
C ILE A 42 4.74 6.28 15.15
N HIS A 43 5.77 6.75 15.86
CA HIS A 43 6.39 8.04 15.59
C HIS A 43 7.52 7.97 14.58
N SER A 44 8.15 6.80 14.45
CA SER A 44 9.28 6.58 13.56
C SER A 44 9.44 5.10 13.23
N GLY A 45 10.22 4.82 12.20
CA GLY A 45 10.53 3.47 11.79
C GLY A 45 10.81 3.37 10.30
N LYS A 46 10.87 2.15 9.82
CA LYS A 46 10.94 1.82 8.39
C LYS A 46 9.66 1.12 7.99
N LEU A 47 8.99 1.64 6.97
CA LEU A 47 7.81 1.03 6.35
C LEU A 47 8.25 0.24 5.12
N THR A 48 7.70 -0.94 4.93
CA THR A 48 7.76 -1.71 3.68
C THR A 48 6.35 -2.10 3.29
N VAL A 49 5.94 -1.78 2.08
CA VAL A 49 4.70 -2.23 1.45
C VAL A 49 5.08 -2.91 0.15
N ARG A 50 4.70 -4.18 -0.01
CA ARG A 50 4.90 -4.94 -1.24
C ARG A 50 3.56 -5.44 -1.77
N LEU A 51 3.33 -5.22 -3.04
CA LEU A 51 2.27 -5.87 -3.80
C LEU A 51 2.93 -6.66 -4.92
N ALA A 52 2.74 -7.98 -4.91
CA ALA A 52 3.26 -8.85 -5.97
C ALA A 52 2.12 -9.64 -6.61
N VAL A 53 2.14 -9.71 -7.94
CA VAL A 53 1.22 -10.53 -8.73
C VAL A 53 2.07 -11.46 -9.57
N THR A 54 2.05 -12.75 -9.21
CA THR A 54 2.77 -13.81 -9.92
C THR A 54 1.78 -14.62 -10.75
N GLY A 55 1.96 -14.61 -12.06
CA GLY A 55 1.08 -15.32 -12.95
C GLY A 55 1.55 -16.72 -13.29
N SER A 56 0.62 -17.62 -13.59
CA SER A 56 0.89 -18.94 -14.12
C SER A 56 0.09 -19.23 -15.39
N GLY A 57 0.54 -20.20 -16.17
CA GLY A 57 -0.17 -20.67 -17.37
C GLY A 57 0.08 -19.90 -18.66
N SER A 58 1.08 -19.01 -18.71
CA SER A 58 1.50 -18.32 -19.93
C SER A 58 3.00 -18.51 -20.21
N ALA A 59 3.33 -18.80 -21.46
CA ALA A 59 4.71 -18.85 -21.94
C ALA A 59 5.32 -17.44 -22.16
N THR A 60 4.51 -16.40 -22.17
CA THR A 60 4.92 -15.02 -22.49
C THR A 60 4.98 -14.09 -21.27
N ALA A 61 4.56 -14.55 -20.09
CA ALA A 61 4.65 -13.77 -18.88
C ALA A 61 6.11 -13.54 -18.48
N LYS A 62 6.61 -12.33 -18.71
CA LYS A 62 7.99 -11.93 -18.38
C LYS A 62 8.09 -11.50 -16.91
N GLY A 63 8.03 -12.47 -15.99
CA GLY A 63 8.19 -12.24 -14.57
C GLY A 63 6.94 -11.68 -13.84
N PRO A 64 7.02 -11.55 -12.51
CA PRO A 64 5.95 -11.00 -11.71
C PRO A 64 5.76 -9.51 -11.98
N VAL A 65 4.55 -9.01 -11.68
CA VAL A 65 4.30 -7.58 -11.52
C VAL A 65 4.48 -7.27 -10.03
N GLU A 66 5.45 -6.44 -9.70
CA GLU A 66 5.78 -6.09 -8.32
C GLU A 66 5.75 -4.57 -8.13
N LEU A 67 5.19 -4.14 -7.02
CA LEU A 67 5.26 -2.79 -6.52
C LEU A 67 5.79 -2.85 -5.10
N ASP A 68 6.99 -2.30 -4.90
CA ASP A 68 7.60 -2.13 -3.60
C ASP A 68 7.61 -0.64 -3.25
N PHE A 69 7.02 -0.29 -2.12
CA PHE A 69 7.02 1.06 -1.57
C PHE A 69 7.52 1.02 -0.14
N GLY A 70 8.40 1.93 0.23
CA GLY A 70 8.84 2.01 1.62
C GLY A 70 10.07 2.86 1.83
N GLY A 71 10.51 2.87 3.09
CA GLY A 71 11.66 3.60 3.55
C GLY A 71 11.50 4.12 4.97
N PRO A 72 12.50 4.85 5.48
CA PRO A 72 12.47 5.43 6.83
C PRO A 72 11.52 6.64 6.91
N PHE A 73 10.91 6.81 8.07
CA PHE A 73 10.10 7.98 8.41
C PHE A 73 10.29 8.39 9.86
N GLN A 74 10.16 9.69 10.14
CA GLN A 74 10.24 10.28 11.47
C GLN A 74 9.17 11.35 11.61
N SER A 75 8.21 11.13 12.52
CA SER A 75 7.18 12.12 12.86
C SER A 75 7.81 13.39 13.44
N GLN A 76 7.21 14.51 13.16
CA GLN A 76 7.58 15.80 13.76
C GLN A 76 6.54 16.28 14.79
N GLY A 77 5.57 15.41 15.14
CA GLY A 77 4.47 15.72 16.06
C GLY A 77 3.48 16.73 15.49
N ASN A 78 2.38 16.95 16.23
CA ASN A 78 1.39 18.02 16.00
C ASN A 78 0.85 18.13 14.57
N GLY A 79 0.59 16.98 13.91
CA GLY A 79 0.06 16.97 12.54
C GLY A 79 1.01 17.51 11.47
N ARG A 80 2.28 17.74 11.80
CA ARG A 80 3.27 18.18 10.81
C ARG A 80 3.66 17.04 9.90
N LEU A 81 3.90 17.36 8.63
CA LEU A 81 4.38 16.40 7.64
C LEU A 81 5.66 15.71 8.17
N PRO A 82 5.71 14.38 8.25
CA PRO A 82 6.89 13.67 8.75
C PRO A 82 8.09 13.88 7.82
N LYS A 83 9.27 13.79 8.38
CA LYS A 83 10.46 13.53 7.56
C LYS A 83 10.35 12.11 7.04
N SER A 84 10.70 11.88 5.78
CA SER A 84 10.67 10.56 5.17
C SER A 84 11.59 10.49 3.96
N ASP A 85 12.09 9.30 3.68
CA ASP A 85 12.80 8.97 2.45
C ASP A 85 12.19 7.68 1.90
N PHE A 86 11.14 7.84 1.07
CA PHE A 86 10.40 6.72 0.50
C PHE A 86 10.80 6.48 -0.94
N THR A 87 10.94 5.21 -1.27
CA THR A 87 11.17 4.74 -2.64
C THR A 87 10.00 3.87 -3.08
N LEU A 88 9.54 4.10 -4.30
CA LEU A 88 8.58 3.27 -5.02
C LEU A 88 9.32 2.59 -6.17
N ASN A 89 9.36 1.27 -6.17
CA ASN A 89 9.85 0.46 -7.27
C ASN A 89 8.66 -0.27 -7.91
N LEU A 90 8.51 -0.11 -9.20
CA LEU A 90 7.53 -0.83 -10.00
C LEU A 90 8.28 -1.71 -11.00
N SER A 91 8.07 -3.02 -10.91
CA SER A 91 8.58 -4.00 -11.87
C SER A 91 7.42 -4.65 -12.60
N ALA A 92 7.41 -4.56 -13.91
CA ALA A 92 6.40 -5.18 -14.76
C ALA A 92 6.97 -5.51 -16.14
N LEU A 93 6.63 -6.67 -16.67
CA LEU A 93 7.00 -7.11 -18.03
C LEU A 93 8.51 -7.01 -18.32
N GLY A 94 9.36 -7.29 -17.32
CA GLY A 94 10.82 -7.19 -17.43
C GLY A 94 11.38 -5.76 -17.44
N ARG A 95 10.58 -4.77 -17.09
CA ARG A 95 10.98 -3.36 -16.93
C ARG A 95 10.83 -2.95 -15.48
N THR A 96 11.72 -2.09 -15.01
CA THR A 96 11.66 -1.51 -13.66
C THR A 96 11.67 0.01 -13.74
N ALA A 97 10.83 0.65 -12.95
CA ALA A 97 10.80 2.08 -12.74
C ALA A 97 10.96 2.38 -11.25
N THR A 98 11.82 3.34 -10.92
CA THR A 98 12.06 3.77 -9.54
C THR A 98 11.72 5.24 -9.39
N LEU A 99 10.90 5.54 -8.39
CA LEU A 99 10.54 6.90 -7.99
C LEU A 99 10.83 7.06 -6.48
N GLY A 100 11.62 8.07 -6.11
CA GLY A 100 11.85 8.45 -4.72
C GLY A 100 11.07 9.69 -4.34
N VAL A 101 10.67 9.78 -3.07
CA VAL A 101 10.06 10.98 -2.49
C VAL A 101 10.71 11.23 -1.14
N ILE A 102 11.41 12.36 -1.00
CA ILE A 102 12.07 12.74 0.24
C ILE A 102 11.36 13.97 0.80
N SER A 103 10.98 13.88 2.06
CA SER A 103 10.47 15.00 2.86
C SER A 103 11.43 15.29 4.00
N THR A 104 11.95 16.50 4.04
CA THR A 104 12.67 17.02 5.19
C THR A 104 11.80 17.98 6.01
N ALA A 105 12.28 18.53 7.10
CA ALA A 105 11.51 19.51 7.85
C ALA A 105 11.15 20.75 6.99
N THR A 106 12.00 21.11 6.02
CA THR A 106 11.97 22.37 5.28
C THR A 106 11.66 22.20 3.80
N ASN A 107 12.10 21.11 3.18
CA ASN A 107 12.04 20.89 1.73
C ASN A 107 11.48 19.52 1.37
N GLY A 108 10.94 19.42 0.18
CA GLY A 108 10.55 18.16 -0.45
C GLY A 108 11.33 17.94 -1.74
N TYR A 109 11.59 16.68 -2.05
CA TYR A 109 12.31 16.27 -3.26
C TYR A 109 11.62 15.07 -3.89
N VAL A 110 11.74 14.95 -5.20
CA VAL A 110 11.42 13.74 -5.95
C VAL A 110 12.67 13.22 -6.63
N GLN A 111 12.80 11.91 -6.66
CA GLN A 111 13.89 11.23 -7.38
C GLN A 111 13.29 10.41 -8.52
N LEU A 112 13.85 10.53 -9.70
CA LEU A 112 13.46 9.74 -10.86
C LEU A 112 14.72 9.19 -11.51
N GLN A 113 14.84 7.87 -11.57
CA GLN A 113 16.00 7.20 -12.17
C GLN A 113 17.35 7.73 -11.65
N GLY A 114 17.48 7.88 -10.35
CA GLY A 114 18.70 8.34 -9.69
C GLY A 114 18.95 9.86 -9.73
N THR A 115 18.13 10.63 -10.44
CA THR A 115 18.22 12.09 -10.44
C THR A 115 17.26 12.69 -9.44
N THR A 116 17.74 13.60 -8.58
CA THR A 116 16.94 14.30 -7.58
C THR A 116 16.49 15.66 -8.08
N TYR A 117 15.23 16.02 -7.81
CA TYR A 117 14.61 17.29 -8.14
C TYR A 117 13.97 17.90 -6.93
N GLN A 118 14.17 19.19 -6.69
CA GLN A 118 13.59 19.89 -5.56
C GLN A 118 12.17 20.36 -5.89
N LEU A 119 11.21 20.06 -5.04
CA LEU A 119 9.85 20.59 -5.16
C LEU A 119 9.86 22.12 -4.99
N PRO A 120 9.04 22.87 -5.76
CA PRO A 120 8.81 24.28 -5.52
C PRO A 120 8.34 24.52 -4.07
N ALA A 121 8.80 25.59 -3.45
CA ALA A 121 8.45 25.93 -2.07
C ALA A 121 6.92 26.07 -1.87
N SER A 122 6.19 26.56 -2.87
CA SER A 122 4.72 26.65 -2.88
C SER A 122 4.09 25.26 -2.82
N THR A 123 4.53 24.33 -3.68
CA THR A 123 4.04 22.94 -3.72
C THR A 123 4.33 22.23 -2.40
N PHE A 124 5.51 22.40 -1.84
CA PHE A 124 5.84 21.79 -0.55
C PHE A 124 5.04 22.38 0.62
N ARG A 125 4.78 23.69 0.63
CA ARG A 125 3.88 24.32 1.62
C ARG A 125 2.47 23.77 1.51
N GLN A 126 1.95 23.62 0.30
CA GLN A 126 0.62 23.04 0.07
C GLN A 126 0.54 21.59 0.55
N LEU A 127 1.56 20.76 0.26
CA LEU A 127 1.65 19.40 0.79
C LEU A 127 1.62 19.38 2.31
N LYS A 128 2.37 20.27 2.97
CA LYS A 128 2.34 20.41 4.44
C LYS A 128 0.96 20.81 4.97
N SER A 129 0.27 21.75 4.34
CA SER A 129 -1.06 22.19 4.76
C SER A 129 -2.11 21.10 4.54
N SER A 130 -2.06 20.39 3.42
CA SER A 130 -2.95 19.26 3.14
C SER A 130 -2.76 18.13 4.15
N PHE A 131 -1.51 17.82 4.50
CA PHE A 131 -1.19 16.82 5.51
C PHE A 131 -1.68 17.25 6.90
N ALA A 132 -1.44 18.51 7.30
CA ALA A 132 -1.91 19.04 8.57
C ALA A 132 -3.45 19.00 8.68
N GLY A 133 -4.16 19.34 7.61
CA GLY A 133 -5.61 19.24 7.53
C GLY A 133 -6.11 17.80 7.70
N ALA A 134 -5.42 16.86 7.06
CA ALA A 134 -5.72 15.44 7.20
C ALA A 134 -5.34 14.87 8.57
N ALA A 135 -4.25 15.32 9.18
CA ALA A 135 -3.73 14.87 10.47
C ALA A 135 -4.41 15.54 11.68
N GLY A 136 -4.86 16.78 11.51
CA GLY A 136 -5.41 17.62 12.61
C GLY A 136 -6.69 17.12 13.27
N SER A 137 -7.27 16.05 12.75
CA SER A 137 -8.43 15.36 13.31
C SER A 137 -8.06 14.01 13.99
N SER A 138 -6.80 13.68 14.25
CA SER A 138 -6.41 12.39 14.82
C SER A 138 -5.42 12.47 15.97
N SER A 139 -5.91 12.09 17.11
CA SER A 139 -5.12 11.58 18.22
C SER A 139 -5.27 10.05 18.24
N GLY A 140 -4.32 9.32 17.64
CA GLY A 140 -4.26 7.85 17.74
C GLY A 140 -3.99 7.14 16.40
N GLY A 141 -3.10 6.13 16.42
CA GLY A 141 -2.63 5.40 15.21
C GLY A 141 -3.70 4.64 14.42
N SER A 142 -4.81 4.22 15.06
CA SER A 142 -5.94 3.55 14.40
C SER A 142 -6.86 4.53 13.63
N GLY A 143 -6.82 5.81 13.98
CA GLY A 143 -7.67 6.84 13.36
C GLY A 143 -7.37 7.09 11.88
N ALA A 144 -6.14 6.91 11.42
CA ALA A 144 -5.75 7.13 10.03
C ALA A 144 -6.39 6.12 9.08
N LEU A 145 -6.35 4.84 9.40
CA LEU A 145 -6.98 3.78 8.60
C LEU A 145 -8.50 3.95 8.57
N SER A 146 -9.12 4.16 9.72
CA SER A 146 -10.58 4.35 9.81
C SER A 146 -11.07 5.53 8.99
N ARG A 147 -10.29 6.61 8.88
CA ARG A 147 -10.63 7.77 8.02
C ARG A 147 -10.57 7.45 6.55
N LEU A 148 -9.63 6.63 6.15
CA LEU A 148 -9.58 6.10 4.79
C LEU A 148 -10.75 5.15 4.52
N GLY A 149 -11.49 4.74 5.57
CA GLY A 149 -12.57 3.74 5.48
C GLY A 149 -12.03 2.32 5.52
N ILE A 150 -10.84 2.14 6.10
CA ILE A 150 -10.17 0.84 6.24
C ILE A 150 -10.40 0.31 7.65
N ASP A 151 -11.01 -0.86 7.78
CA ASP A 151 -11.13 -1.58 9.05
C ASP A 151 -10.59 -3.02 8.90
N PRO A 152 -9.30 -3.23 9.18
CA PRO A 152 -8.66 -4.55 9.03
C PRO A 152 -9.28 -5.66 9.88
N LEU A 153 -9.96 -5.33 10.98
CA LEU A 153 -10.65 -6.33 11.79
C LEU A 153 -11.79 -7.02 11.03
N ASN A 154 -12.42 -6.31 10.10
CA ASN A 154 -13.49 -6.85 9.27
C ASN A 154 -12.96 -7.75 8.14
N TRP A 155 -11.64 -7.76 7.91
CA TRP A 155 -11.02 -8.59 6.88
C TRP A 155 -10.74 -10.00 7.36
N VAL A 156 -10.57 -10.20 8.69
CA VAL A 156 -10.14 -11.47 9.26
C VAL A 156 -11.33 -12.34 9.62
N ARG A 157 -11.28 -13.60 9.19
CA ARG A 157 -12.22 -14.66 9.59
C ARG A 157 -11.46 -15.80 10.23
N ASN A 158 -12.07 -16.40 11.25
CA ASN A 158 -11.54 -17.56 11.99
C ASN A 158 -10.08 -17.38 12.43
N PRO A 159 -9.72 -16.26 13.12
CA PRO A 159 -8.37 -16.03 13.53
C PRO A 159 -7.94 -17.03 14.60
N THR A 160 -6.70 -17.49 14.52
CA THR A 160 -6.04 -18.35 15.49
C THR A 160 -4.61 -17.89 15.73
N VAL A 161 -4.12 -18.00 16.95
CA VAL A 161 -2.68 -17.81 17.23
C VAL A 161 -1.95 -19.06 16.79
N VAL A 162 -0.97 -18.91 15.90
CA VAL A 162 -0.23 -20.05 15.34
C VAL A 162 1.22 -20.13 15.85
N GLY A 163 1.72 -19.08 16.48
CA GLY A 163 3.07 -19.11 17.05
C GLY A 163 3.63 -17.75 17.42
N HIS A 164 4.93 -17.72 17.59
CA HIS A 164 5.73 -16.54 17.88
C HIS A 164 6.89 -16.46 16.88
N ASP A 165 7.16 -15.25 16.39
CA ASP A 165 8.22 -14.99 15.41
C ASP A 165 9.00 -13.74 15.81
N THR A 166 10.08 -13.45 15.09
CA THR A 166 10.79 -12.17 15.15
C THR A 166 10.58 -11.40 13.83
N VAL A 167 9.96 -10.24 13.91
CA VAL A 167 9.69 -9.38 12.75
C VAL A 167 10.24 -7.98 13.01
N GLY A 168 11.09 -7.49 12.10
CA GLY A 168 11.69 -6.15 12.22
C GLY A 168 12.50 -5.96 13.51
N GLY A 169 13.11 -7.03 14.03
CA GLY A 169 13.89 -7.03 15.28
C GLY A 169 13.06 -7.13 16.57
N ALA A 170 11.75 -7.26 16.48
CA ALA A 170 10.87 -7.38 17.67
C ALA A 170 10.23 -8.78 17.75
N SER A 171 10.07 -9.29 18.98
CA SER A 171 9.29 -10.51 19.24
C SER A 171 7.81 -10.24 18.94
N THR A 172 7.18 -11.16 18.23
CA THR A 172 5.80 -11.04 17.76
C THR A 172 4.99 -12.28 18.05
N THR A 173 3.68 -12.10 18.21
CA THR A 173 2.70 -13.17 18.16
C THR A 173 2.11 -13.22 16.77
N HIS A 174 2.16 -14.39 16.14
CA HIS A 174 1.64 -14.65 14.80
C HIS A 174 0.19 -15.13 14.87
N ILE A 175 -0.70 -14.42 14.18
CA ILE A 175 -2.12 -14.72 14.08
C ILE A 175 -2.42 -15.03 12.61
N HIS A 176 -3.00 -16.19 12.36
CA HIS A 176 -3.43 -16.64 11.03
C HIS A 176 -4.96 -16.67 10.94
N GLY A 177 -5.49 -16.35 9.77
CA GLY A 177 -6.90 -16.46 9.47
C GLY A 177 -7.17 -16.44 7.96
N SER A 178 -8.44 -16.51 7.57
CA SER A 178 -8.83 -16.32 6.17
C SER A 178 -9.31 -14.89 5.92
N VAL A 179 -9.20 -14.43 4.66
CA VAL A 179 -9.63 -13.08 4.26
C VAL A 179 -11.12 -13.04 3.94
N ALA A 180 -11.84 -12.10 4.52
CA ALA A 180 -13.16 -11.70 4.09
C ALA A 180 -13.06 -10.82 2.80
N VAL A 181 -12.78 -11.44 1.65
CA VAL A 181 -12.44 -10.77 0.39
C VAL A 181 -13.43 -9.67 0.01
N ALA A 182 -14.73 -9.90 0.17
CA ALA A 182 -15.75 -8.89 -0.13
C ALA A 182 -15.60 -7.60 0.73
N ARG A 183 -15.18 -7.75 2.00
CA ARG A 183 -14.93 -6.61 2.91
C ARG A 183 -13.65 -5.87 2.52
N LEU A 184 -12.57 -6.60 2.29
CA LEU A 184 -11.31 -6.01 1.79
C LEU A 184 -11.54 -5.19 0.52
N LEU A 185 -12.27 -5.74 -0.47
CA LEU A 185 -12.57 -5.03 -1.71
C LEU A 185 -13.51 -3.83 -1.50
N ALA A 186 -14.41 -3.86 -0.51
CA ALA A 186 -15.25 -2.72 -0.16
C ALA A 186 -14.42 -1.56 0.40
N ASP A 187 -13.52 -1.86 1.34
CA ASP A 187 -12.63 -0.84 1.91
C ASP A 187 -11.68 -0.27 0.84
N LEU A 188 -11.11 -1.13 -0.01
CA LEU A 188 -10.28 -0.67 -1.14
C LEU A 188 -11.06 0.25 -2.09
N SER A 189 -12.32 -0.10 -2.41
CA SER A 189 -13.18 0.77 -3.22
C SER A 189 -13.41 2.13 -2.58
N THR A 190 -13.59 2.17 -1.26
CA THR A 190 -13.76 3.43 -0.49
C THR A 190 -12.49 4.28 -0.53
N VAL A 191 -11.31 3.66 -0.39
CA VAL A 191 -10.02 4.36 -0.51
C VAL A 191 -9.85 4.96 -1.90
N LEU A 192 -10.14 4.20 -2.96
CA LEU A 192 -10.04 4.68 -4.34
C LEU A 192 -10.96 5.88 -4.58
N GLN A 193 -12.19 5.85 -4.08
CA GLN A 193 -13.12 6.98 -4.17
C GLN A 193 -12.61 8.22 -3.41
N LYS A 194 -12.07 8.05 -2.19
CA LYS A 194 -11.52 9.16 -1.40
C LYS A 194 -10.27 9.76 -2.02
N THR A 195 -9.37 8.95 -2.56
CA THR A 195 -8.15 9.44 -3.21
C THR A 195 -8.46 10.19 -4.52
N SER A 196 -9.50 9.77 -5.25
CA SER A 196 -9.96 10.49 -6.43
C SER A 196 -10.49 11.89 -6.09
N SER A 197 -11.20 12.03 -4.97
CA SER A 197 -11.70 13.35 -4.51
C SER A 197 -10.58 14.30 -4.06
N LEU A 198 -9.38 13.79 -3.76
CA LEU A 198 -8.19 14.60 -3.43
C LEU A 198 -7.41 15.08 -4.67
N GLY A 199 -7.92 14.84 -5.88
CA GLY A 199 -7.29 15.29 -7.13
C GLY A 199 -6.01 14.53 -7.52
N ILE A 200 -5.75 13.38 -6.88
CA ILE A 200 -4.59 12.51 -7.18
C ILE A 200 -4.89 11.60 -8.40
N SER A 201 -6.05 11.76 -9.02
CA SER A 201 -6.47 11.01 -10.20
C SER A 201 -5.67 11.45 -11.43
N GLY A 202 -4.49 10.88 -11.60
CA GLY A 202 -3.93 10.74 -12.94
C GLY A 202 -4.91 9.91 -13.81
N SER A 203 -4.65 9.74 -15.08
CA SER A 203 -5.42 9.10 -16.18
C SER A 203 -6.21 7.79 -15.89
N THR A 204 -6.57 7.51 -14.65
CA THR A 204 -7.29 6.32 -14.17
C THR A 204 -8.80 6.57 -13.94
N GLY A 205 -9.43 7.38 -14.78
CA GLY A 205 -10.83 7.80 -14.61
C GLY A 205 -11.84 6.67 -14.34
N GLN A 206 -11.58 5.45 -14.82
CA GLN A 206 -12.41 4.28 -14.53
C GLN A 206 -12.21 3.69 -13.12
N LEU A 207 -11.02 3.84 -12.52
CA LEU A 207 -10.75 3.41 -11.15
C LEU A 207 -11.26 4.41 -10.10
N ALA A 208 -11.48 5.65 -10.51
CA ALA A 208 -11.97 6.72 -9.64
C ALA A 208 -13.41 6.48 -9.14
N SER A 209 -14.24 5.75 -9.89
CA SER A 209 -15.60 5.36 -9.48
C SER A 209 -15.64 4.22 -8.47
N GLY A 210 -14.48 3.61 -8.15
CA GLY A 210 -14.38 2.46 -7.26
C GLY A 210 -14.82 1.15 -7.93
N ILE A 211 -14.82 0.07 -7.15
CA ILE A 211 -15.22 -1.26 -7.61
C ILE A 211 -16.71 -1.45 -7.33
N SER A 212 -17.52 -1.72 -8.35
CA SER A 212 -18.98 -1.93 -8.18
C SER A 212 -19.28 -3.11 -7.25
N ALA A 213 -20.45 -3.11 -6.59
CA ALA A 213 -20.84 -4.19 -5.68
C ALA A 213 -20.90 -5.56 -6.39
N SER A 214 -21.40 -5.60 -7.62
CA SER A 214 -21.46 -6.82 -8.44
C SER A 214 -20.07 -7.34 -8.80
N THR A 215 -19.16 -6.45 -9.17
CA THR A 215 -17.76 -6.81 -9.46
C THR A 215 -17.06 -7.35 -8.22
N ARG A 216 -17.25 -6.71 -7.04
CA ARG A 216 -16.71 -7.20 -5.77
C ARG A 216 -17.22 -8.60 -5.42
N ALA A 217 -18.53 -8.83 -5.58
CA ALA A 217 -19.14 -10.13 -5.31
C ALA A 217 -18.57 -11.23 -6.24
N ARG A 218 -18.42 -10.93 -7.52
CA ARG A 218 -17.84 -11.85 -8.50
C ARG A 218 -16.38 -12.18 -8.14
N ILE A 219 -15.53 -11.18 -7.92
CA ILE A 219 -14.13 -11.39 -7.52
C ILE A 219 -14.06 -12.24 -6.24
N ALA A 220 -14.87 -11.90 -5.22
CA ALA A 220 -14.90 -12.64 -3.97
C ALA A 220 -15.31 -14.12 -4.14
N GLY A 221 -16.15 -14.42 -5.12
CA GLY A 221 -16.54 -15.81 -5.46
C GLY A 221 -15.47 -16.58 -6.23
N GLU A 222 -14.60 -15.89 -6.96
CA GLU A 222 -13.53 -16.49 -7.77
C GLU A 222 -12.23 -16.70 -6.99
N VAL A 223 -11.98 -15.90 -5.93
CA VAL A 223 -10.77 -15.99 -5.11
C VAL A 223 -10.65 -17.38 -4.46
N ARG A 224 -9.42 -17.93 -4.50
CA ARG A 224 -9.04 -19.19 -3.86
C ARG A 224 -7.98 -18.96 -2.80
N HIS A 225 -7.97 -19.81 -1.77
CA HIS A 225 -6.99 -19.82 -0.68
C HIS A 225 -6.71 -18.42 -0.08
N PRO A 226 -7.76 -17.65 0.28
CA PRO A 226 -7.56 -16.32 0.83
C PRO A 226 -7.07 -16.41 2.28
N THR A 227 -5.78 -16.11 2.52
CA THR A 227 -5.18 -16.09 3.85
C THR A 227 -4.82 -14.69 4.28
N LEU A 228 -4.89 -14.44 5.57
CA LEU A 228 -4.42 -13.24 6.23
C LEU A 228 -3.61 -13.61 7.44
N ASP A 229 -2.41 -13.07 7.50
CA ASP A 229 -1.45 -13.28 8.58
C ASP A 229 -1.09 -11.94 9.20
N VAL A 230 -1.11 -11.88 10.53
CA VAL A 230 -0.80 -10.69 11.32
C VAL A 230 0.25 -11.02 12.36
N TRP A 231 1.32 -10.27 12.38
CA TRP A 231 2.33 -10.31 13.43
C TRP A 231 2.20 -9.06 14.28
N THR A 232 1.77 -9.25 15.51
CA THR A 232 1.65 -8.20 16.52
C THR A 232 2.78 -8.28 17.52
N GLY A 233 3.31 -7.16 17.97
CA GLY A 233 4.35 -7.14 19.01
C GLY A 233 3.87 -7.83 20.27
N SER A 234 4.67 -8.77 20.80
CA SER A 234 4.27 -9.59 21.94
C SER A 234 4.06 -8.79 23.23
N SER A 235 4.73 -7.64 23.39
CA SER A 235 4.66 -6.80 24.58
C SER A 235 3.82 -5.54 24.41
N ASP A 236 3.78 -4.98 23.18
CA ASP A 236 3.17 -3.68 22.92
C ASP A 236 1.96 -3.76 21.97
N HIS A 237 1.65 -4.94 21.46
CA HIS A 237 0.57 -5.24 20.53
C HIS A 237 0.54 -4.31 19.28
N THR A 238 1.68 -3.72 18.95
CA THR A 238 1.80 -2.88 17.76
C THR A 238 1.96 -3.75 16.51
N LEU A 239 1.28 -3.40 15.43
CA LEU A 239 1.43 -4.11 14.15
C LEU A 239 2.89 -4.09 13.68
N ARG A 240 3.46 -5.27 13.46
CA ARG A 240 4.81 -5.44 12.88
C ARG A 240 4.74 -5.87 11.43
N LYS A 241 3.83 -6.80 11.09
CA LYS A 241 3.65 -7.28 9.73
C LYS A 241 2.20 -7.69 9.51
N LEU A 242 1.68 -7.41 8.34
CA LEU A 242 0.43 -7.93 7.82
C LEU A 242 0.70 -8.48 6.43
N GLU A 243 0.21 -9.67 6.17
CA GLU A 243 0.36 -10.34 4.89
C GLU A 243 -0.99 -10.90 4.45
N ILE A 244 -1.35 -10.65 3.20
CA ILE A 244 -2.55 -11.16 2.57
C ILE A 244 -2.13 -11.90 1.31
N ASN A 245 -2.56 -13.16 1.20
CA ASN A 245 -2.33 -13.98 0.02
C ASN A 245 -3.65 -14.51 -0.52
N PHE A 246 -3.77 -14.58 -1.83
CA PHE A 246 -4.86 -15.30 -2.48
C PHE A 246 -4.55 -15.60 -3.94
N ASP A 247 -5.23 -16.62 -4.47
CA ASP A 247 -5.18 -17.01 -5.88
C ASP A 247 -6.44 -16.53 -6.60
N LEU A 248 -6.26 -16.03 -7.82
CA LEU A 248 -7.34 -15.57 -8.67
C LEU A 248 -7.23 -16.24 -10.05
N PRO A 249 -8.29 -16.90 -10.55
CA PRO A 249 -8.33 -17.32 -11.94
C PRO A 249 -8.39 -16.09 -12.85
N VAL A 250 -7.62 -16.10 -13.92
CA VAL A 250 -7.55 -15.01 -14.90
C VAL A 250 -8.08 -15.51 -16.23
N SER A 251 -9.09 -14.83 -16.77
CA SER A 251 -9.75 -15.23 -18.03
C SER A 251 -10.13 -14.02 -18.88
N GLY A 252 -10.48 -14.26 -20.14
CA GLY A 252 -10.95 -13.23 -21.06
C GLY A 252 -9.96 -12.11 -21.32
N ALA A 253 -10.43 -10.86 -21.37
CA ALA A 253 -9.62 -9.68 -21.67
C ALA A 253 -8.50 -9.47 -20.64
N ALA A 254 -8.72 -9.82 -19.36
CA ALA A 254 -7.70 -9.71 -18.33
C ALA A 254 -6.52 -10.65 -18.60
N SER A 255 -6.79 -11.88 -19.07
CA SER A 255 -5.74 -12.82 -19.46
C SER A 255 -4.90 -12.26 -20.60
N MET A 256 -5.52 -11.66 -21.61
CA MET A 256 -4.79 -11.04 -22.74
C MET A 256 -3.91 -9.88 -22.30
N LEU A 257 -4.44 -8.99 -21.44
CA LEU A 257 -3.68 -7.85 -20.90
C LEU A 257 -2.50 -8.30 -20.04
N LEU A 258 -2.63 -9.43 -19.35
CA LEU A 258 -1.60 -10.02 -18.48
C LEU A 258 -0.74 -11.07 -19.21
N GLY A 259 -0.62 -10.98 -20.54
CA GLY A 259 0.27 -11.84 -21.31
C GLY A 259 -0.17 -13.29 -21.41
N GLY A 260 -1.48 -13.59 -21.33
CA GLY A 260 -2.05 -14.94 -21.44
C GLY A 260 -2.04 -15.73 -20.13
N MET A 261 -1.88 -15.07 -18.98
CA MET A 261 -1.98 -15.73 -17.67
C MET A 261 -3.35 -16.39 -17.49
N ARG A 262 -3.38 -17.56 -16.86
CA ARG A 262 -4.60 -18.31 -16.52
C ARG A 262 -4.94 -18.22 -15.04
N SER A 263 -3.95 -18.01 -14.20
CA SER A 263 -4.15 -17.70 -12.78
C SER A 263 -3.10 -16.70 -12.30
N ALA A 264 -3.43 -15.96 -11.26
CA ALA A 264 -2.52 -15.05 -10.60
C ALA A 264 -2.52 -15.33 -9.10
N HIS A 265 -1.34 -15.42 -8.51
CA HIS A 265 -1.14 -15.38 -7.07
C HIS A 265 -0.85 -13.94 -6.67
N LEU A 266 -1.61 -13.41 -5.73
CA LEU A 266 -1.47 -12.06 -5.22
C LEU A 266 -0.96 -12.10 -3.78
N LEU A 267 0.11 -11.36 -3.53
CA LEU A 267 0.68 -11.08 -2.22
C LEU A 267 0.59 -9.58 -1.94
N LEU A 268 -0.04 -9.22 -0.82
CA LEU A 268 0.08 -7.88 -0.23
C LEU A 268 0.77 -8.01 1.12
N LEU A 269 1.89 -7.32 1.30
CA LEU A 269 2.65 -7.28 2.54
C LEU A 269 2.77 -5.83 3.01
N VAL A 270 2.54 -5.60 4.30
CA VAL A 270 2.86 -4.36 5.01
C VAL A 270 3.70 -4.73 6.22
N GLN A 271 4.89 -4.14 6.35
CA GLN A 271 5.80 -4.42 7.45
C GLN A 271 6.40 -3.14 8.01
N TYR A 272 6.52 -3.11 9.32
CA TYR A 272 7.26 -2.07 10.05
C TYR A 272 8.48 -2.66 10.73
N ALA A 273 9.60 -1.96 10.63
CA ALA A 273 10.81 -2.25 11.38
C ALA A 273 11.30 -1.00 12.12
N ASP A 274 12.13 -1.18 13.13
CA ASP A 274 12.73 -0.10 13.94
C ASP A 274 11.67 0.88 14.49
N ILE A 275 10.50 0.37 14.89
CA ILE A 275 9.38 1.20 15.39
C ILE A 275 9.85 2.01 16.60
N ASN A 276 9.57 3.32 16.53
CA ASN A 276 9.91 4.32 17.55
C ASN A 276 11.41 4.46 17.82
N GLN A 277 12.26 3.91 16.92
CA GLN A 277 13.69 4.20 16.91
C GLN A 277 13.97 5.45 16.06
N PRO A 278 14.90 6.32 16.47
CA PRO A 278 15.26 7.51 15.71
C PRO A 278 15.66 7.17 14.28
N GLN A 279 15.09 7.88 13.31
CA GLN A 279 15.41 7.73 11.89
C GLN A 279 16.10 9.00 11.38
N THR A 280 17.24 8.82 10.72
CA THR A 280 17.96 9.93 10.09
C THR A 280 17.55 10.03 8.63
N ILE A 281 16.92 11.14 8.26
CA ILE A 281 16.57 11.47 6.89
C ILE A 281 17.40 12.66 6.44
N HIS A 282 18.26 12.46 5.45
CA HIS A 282 19.16 13.47 4.94
C HIS A 282 18.54 14.25 3.78
N SER A 283 18.88 15.53 3.71
CA SER A 283 18.66 16.29 2.48
C SER A 283 19.60 15.78 1.40
N PRO A 284 19.17 15.64 0.16
CA PRO A 284 20.04 15.31 -0.95
C PRO A 284 21.16 16.35 -1.10
N GLY A 285 22.38 15.89 -1.42
CA GLY A 285 23.54 16.78 -1.58
C GLY A 285 23.42 17.73 -2.78
N SER A 286 22.65 17.34 -3.82
CA SER A 286 22.32 18.19 -4.96
C SER A 286 20.91 17.86 -5.46
N ALA A 287 20.22 18.86 -5.99
CA ALA A 287 18.92 18.70 -6.58
C ALA A 287 18.76 19.64 -7.77
N GLN A 288 18.16 19.14 -8.85
CA GLN A 288 17.84 19.91 -10.03
C GLN A 288 16.49 20.64 -9.88
N PRO A 289 16.23 21.69 -10.66
CA PRO A 289 14.94 22.35 -10.68
C PRO A 289 13.80 21.39 -11.06
N PHE A 290 12.64 21.53 -10.42
CA PHE A 290 11.46 20.69 -10.65
C PHE A 290 10.94 20.73 -12.09
N SER A 291 11.18 21.84 -12.82
CA SER A 291 10.85 21.96 -14.24
C SER A 291 11.50 20.88 -15.11
N GLN A 292 12.71 20.45 -14.76
CA GLN A 292 13.41 19.36 -15.46
C GLN A 292 12.76 18.00 -15.19
N PHE A 293 12.27 17.76 -13.97
CA PHE A 293 11.45 16.59 -13.66
C PHE A 293 10.21 16.52 -14.55
N LEU A 294 9.47 17.64 -14.65
CA LEU A 294 8.28 17.70 -15.50
C LEU A 294 8.61 17.47 -16.98
N ALA A 295 9.75 17.96 -17.45
CA ALA A 295 10.21 17.72 -18.82
C ALA A 295 10.50 16.23 -19.05
N LYS A 296 11.20 15.55 -18.11
CA LYS A 296 11.47 14.10 -18.21
C LYS A 296 10.20 13.25 -18.16
N VAL A 297 9.26 13.57 -17.26
CA VAL A 297 7.97 12.86 -17.19
C VAL A 297 7.21 13.01 -18.52
N ARG A 298 7.19 14.22 -19.08
CA ARG A 298 6.54 14.48 -20.37
C ARG A 298 7.18 13.66 -21.50
N SER A 299 8.51 13.63 -21.59
CA SER A 299 9.22 12.84 -22.61
C SER A 299 8.99 11.33 -22.44
N PHE A 300 8.88 10.85 -21.19
CA PHE A 300 8.57 9.45 -20.91
C PHE A 300 7.15 9.08 -21.38
N VAL A 301 6.14 9.91 -21.08
CA VAL A 301 4.76 9.68 -21.51
C VAL A 301 4.66 9.70 -23.04
N GLN A 302 5.34 10.63 -23.72
CA GLN A 302 5.40 10.69 -25.18
C GLN A 302 6.09 9.46 -25.78
N GLY A 303 7.16 8.95 -25.16
CA GLY A 303 7.88 7.75 -25.60
C GLY A 303 7.02 6.48 -25.46
N VAL A 304 6.20 6.38 -24.41
CA VAL A 304 5.27 5.24 -24.23
C VAL A 304 4.16 5.27 -25.29
N GLN A 305 3.65 6.44 -25.65
CA GLN A 305 2.63 6.59 -26.69
C GLN A 305 3.19 6.29 -28.10
N GLY A 306 4.46 6.56 -28.35
CA GLY A 306 5.11 6.28 -29.65
C GLY A 306 5.45 4.81 -29.90
N THR A 307 5.49 3.96 -28.86
CA THR A 307 5.80 2.52 -28.97
C THR A 307 4.57 1.60 -29.04
N THR A 308 3.38 2.11 -28.80
CA THR A 308 2.10 1.39 -29.00
C THR A 308 1.53 1.71 -30.38
N GLY A 309 2.29 1.42 -31.45
CA GLY A 309 1.77 1.36 -32.81
C GLY A 309 0.66 0.31 -32.88
N THR A 310 -0.53 0.75 -33.32
CA THR A 310 -1.74 -0.02 -33.60
C THR A 310 -2.55 -0.49 -32.38
N ALA A 311 -3.31 0.45 -31.77
CA ALA A 311 -4.51 0.11 -31.05
C ALA A 311 -5.72 0.79 -31.73
N PRO A 312 -6.88 0.14 -31.83
CA PRO A 312 -8.06 0.72 -32.48
C PRO A 312 -8.55 1.95 -31.71
N SER A 313 -8.80 2.99 -32.47
CA SER A 313 -9.30 4.29 -32.04
C SER A 313 -10.68 4.19 -31.37
N THR A 314 -10.71 4.28 -30.04
CA THR A 314 -11.89 4.73 -29.30
C THR A 314 -11.42 5.62 -28.14
N GLY A 315 -11.50 6.94 -28.34
CA GLY A 315 -11.31 7.94 -27.29
C GLY A 315 -9.91 8.52 -27.11
N SER A 316 -9.12 8.61 -28.15
CA SER A 316 -7.81 9.32 -28.12
C SER A 316 -8.04 10.83 -28.07
N ALA A 317 -7.57 11.49 -27.02
CA ALA A 317 -7.43 12.94 -27.03
C ALA A 317 -6.63 13.33 -28.27
N THR A 318 -7.19 14.23 -29.10
CA THR A 318 -6.52 14.68 -30.32
C THR A 318 -5.22 15.41 -29.95
N ALA A 319 -4.25 15.45 -30.88
CA ALA A 319 -3.01 16.19 -30.67
C ALA A 319 -3.27 17.66 -30.26
N GLN A 320 -4.37 18.25 -30.76
CA GLN A 320 -4.85 19.56 -30.36
C GLN A 320 -5.33 19.66 -28.92
N GLN A 321 -6.01 18.65 -28.40
CA GLN A 321 -6.43 18.60 -26.99
C GLN A 321 -5.22 18.49 -26.05
N LEU A 322 -4.21 17.71 -26.42
CA LEU A 322 -2.95 17.62 -25.69
C LEU A 322 -2.17 18.95 -25.69
N GLN A 323 -2.15 19.67 -26.82
CA GLN A 323 -1.55 21.01 -26.91
C GLN A 323 -2.29 22.01 -26.01
N ARG A 324 -3.62 22.05 -26.05
CA ARG A 324 -4.45 22.91 -25.18
C ARG A 324 -4.24 22.59 -23.71
N TYR A 325 -4.19 21.31 -23.36
CA TYR A 325 -3.89 20.88 -21.99
C TYR A 325 -2.51 21.38 -21.53
N THR A 326 -1.49 21.22 -22.38
CA THR A 326 -0.12 21.66 -22.09
C THR A 326 -0.04 23.19 -21.91
N GLN A 327 -0.72 23.96 -22.77
CA GLN A 327 -0.81 25.41 -22.65
C GLN A 327 -1.55 25.83 -21.37
N CYS A 328 -2.63 25.14 -21.01
CA CYS A 328 -3.38 25.39 -19.79
C CYS A 328 -2.52 25.16 -18.55
N ILE A 329 -1.77 24.05 -18.49
CA ILE A 329 -0.85 23.76 -17.38
C ILE A 329 0.27 24.81 -17.30
N GLN A 330 0.80 25.26 -18.43
CA GLN A 330 1.81 26.33 -18.45
C GLN A 330 1.25 27.67 -17.94
N SER A 331 0.02 28.01 -18.35
CA SER A 331 -0.65 29.25 -17.91
C SER A 331 -1.12 29.18 -16.44
N ALA A 332 -1.30 27.98 -15.88
CA ALA A 332 -1.65 27.78 -14.49
C ALA A 332 -0.53 28.19 -13.51
N GLY A 333 0.73 28.31 -13.97
CA GLY A 333 1.83 28.90 -13.19
C GLY A 333 2.09 28.25 -11.83
N GLY A 334 1.74 26.94 -11.66
CA GLY A 334 1.83 26.24 -10.39
C GLY A 334 0.58 26.33 -9.49
N ASP A 335 -0.48 27.02 -9.92
CA ASP A 335 -1.77 27.07 -9.24
C ASP A 335 -2.55 25.76 -9.47
N VAL A 336 -2.66 24.95 -8.43
CA VAL A 336 -3.26 23.60 -8.48
C VAL A 336 -4.75 23.66 -8.84
N ALA A 337 -5.48 24.70 -8.39
CA ALA A 337 -6.89 24.86 -8.74
C ALA A 337 -7.08 25.16 -10.24
N LYS A 338 -6.14 25.87 -10.85
CA LYS A 338 -6.12 26.11 -12.30
C LYS A 338 -5.67 24.84 -13.05
N MET A 339 -4.67 24.11 -12.54
CA MET A 339 -4.23 22.84 -13.13
C MET A 339 -5.35 21.78 -13.13
N GLN A 340 -6.16 21.72 -12.07
CA GLN A 340 -7.33 20.83 -12.02
C GLN A 340 -8.36 21.14 -13.11
N ARG A 341 -8.59 22.43 -13.40
CA ARG A 341 -9.49 22.84 -14.49
C ARG A 341 -8.95 22.47 -15.87
N CYS A 342 -7.64 22.34 -16.01
CA CYS A 342 -7.03 21.89 -17.27
C CYS A 342 -7.36 20.42 -17.58
N ALA A 343 -7.64 19.58 -16.57
CA ALA A 343 -7.95 18.18 -16.77
C ALA A 343 -9.22 17.93 -17.61
N SER A 344 -10.18 18.86 -17.59
CA SER A 344 -11.41 18.80 -18.40
C SER A 344 -11.11 18.85 -19.91
N ILE A 345 -10.01 19.49 -20.33
CA ILE A 345 -9.59 19.56 -21.75
C ILE A 345 -9.28 18.17 -22.31
N LEU A 346 -8.75 17.25 -21.48
CA LEU A 346 -8.49 15.86 -21.87
C LEU A 346 -9.75 14.99 -21.90
N ALA A 347 -10.78 15.40 -21.12
CA ALA A 347 -12.06 14.71 -21.08
C ALA A 347 -13.02 15.10 -22.23
N GLY A 348 -12.62 16.05 -23.10
CA GLY A 348 -13.43 16.45 -24.26
C GLY A 348 -14.65 17.32 -23.90
N GLN A 349 -14.64 17.95 -22.72
CA GLN A 349 -15.67 18.92 -22.30
C GLN A 349 -15.19 20.35 -22.38
#